data_9142ad77a940d5bb0f2a28665dbb5c25
#
_entry.id   9142ad77a940d5bb0f2a28665dbb5c25
#
_cell.length_a   1.000
_cell.length_b   1.000
_cell.length_c   1.000
_cell.angle_alpha   90.00
_cell.angle_beta   90.00
_cell.angle_gamma   90.00
#
_symmetry.space_group_name_H-M   'P 1'
#
loop_
_entity.id
_entity.type
_entity.pdbx_description
1 polymer ?
#
loop_
_entity_poly.entity_id
_entity_poly.type
_entity_poly.pdbx_seq_one_letter_code
_entity_poly.pdbx_strand_id
1 'polypeptide(L)'
;MSTRSVDAMVFVDSEMERRNITLPLMMGGATTSPAHTAVKIDPAISVAPVIHVLDASRAVGVVSKLLGDGRDAYATGVREDLAKIRERRLAARSNKARLPLEKARAPAWDCHWSASSPPKPALLAPTTFSPSAPPLLASIPSPPLLSPC
;
A
#
# COMPACT_ATOMS: atom_id res chain seq x y z
N MET A 1 -6.84 1.39 -4.24
CA MET A 1 -6.61 2.28 -3.08
C MET A 1 -7.63 3.41 -3.13
N SER A 2 -8.40 3.63 -2.08
CA SER A 2 -9.32 4.78 -2.06
C SER A 2 -8.52 6.06 -1.82
N THR A 3 -8.58 7.00 -2.73
CA THR A 3 -7.96 8.34 -2.64
C THR A 3 -8.40 9.04 -1.35
N ARG A 4 -9.65 8.83 -0.94
CA ARG A 4 -10.22 9.41 0.28
C ARG A 4 -9.50 9.02 1.56
N SER A 5 -9.01 7.77 1.68
CA SER A 5 -8.28 7.34 2.88
C SER A 5 -6.93 8.06 3.02
N VAL A 6 -6.28 8.32 1.89
CA VAL A 6 -5.00 9.03 1.85
C VAL A 6 -5.16 10.49 2.21
N ASP A 7 -6.20 11.13 1.67
CA ASP A 7 -6.52 12.53 1.97
C ASP A 7 -6.93 12.71 3.44
N ALA A 8 -7.68 11.75 4.00
CA ALA A 8 -8.02 11.73 5.41
C ALA A 8 -6.78 11.63 6.33
N MET A 9 -5.77 10.85 5.94
CA MET A 9 -4.51 10.76 6.68
C MET A 9 -3.79 12.12 6.72
N VAL A 10 -3.66 12.78 5.57
CA VAL A 10 -3.04 14.13 5.50
C VAL A 10 -3.83 15.15 6.32
N PHE A 11 -5.17 15.05 6.31
CA PHE A 11 -6.02 15.93 7.11
C PHE A 11 -5.79 15.73 8.62
N VAL A 12 -5.72 14.47 9.07
CA VAL A 12 -5.44 14.17 10.50
C VAL A 12 -4.08 14.73 10.92
N ASP A 13 -3.06 14.58 10.08
CA ASP A 13 -1.73 15.12 10.34
C ASP A 13 -1.74 16.64 10.47
N SER A 14 -2.38 17.34 9.54
CA SER A 14 -2.50 18.79 9.56
C SER A 14 -3.26 19.27 10.79
N GLU A 15 -4.27 18.52 11.24
CA GLU A 15 -5.04 18.84 12.44
C GLU A 15 -4.24 18.60 13.73
N MET A 16 -3.38 17.57 13.75
CA MET A 16 -2.44 17.34 14.86
C MET A 16 -1.44 18.49 14.98
N GLU A 17 -0.87 18.94 13.85
CA GLU A 17 0.01 20.11 13.81
C GLU A 17 -0.71 21.36 14.33
N ARG A 18 -1.90 21.65 13.82
CA ARG A 18 -2.71 22.82 14.22
C ARG A 18 -3.04 22.83 15.72
N ARG A 19 -3.25 21.66 16.31
CA ARG A 19 -3.53 21.52 17.75
C ARG A 19 -2.28 21.36 18.61
N ASN A 20 -1.10 21.42 17.99
CA ASN A 20 0.19 21.25 18.66
C ASN A 20 0.29 19.92 19.44
N ILE A 21 -0.22 18.83 18.83
CA ILE A 21 -0.18 17.49 19.41
C ILE A 21 1.21 16.90 19.14
N THR A 22 1.99 16.70 20.20
CA THR A 22 3.38 16.22 20.13
C THR A 22 3.52 14.69 20.18
N LEU A 23 2.40 13.96 20.15
CA LEU A 23 2.42 12.50 20.15
C LEU A 23 2.94 11.95 18.82
N PRO A 24 3.84 10.94 18.84
CA PRO A 24 4.28 10.29 17.62
C PRO A 24 3.12 9.67 16.84
N LEU A 25 3.09 9.90 15.54
CA LEU A 25 2.08 9.33 14.67
C LEU A 25 2.62 8.09 13.98
N MET A 26 1.98 6.94 14.22
CA MET A 26 2.30 5.70 13.51
C MET A 26 1.29 5.44 12.41
N MET A 27 1.77 5.21 11.21
CA MET A 27 0.97 4.93 10.03
C MET A 27 1.34 3.58 9.45
N GLY A 28 0.35 2.77 9.14
CA GLY A 28 0.62 1.43 8.63
C GLY A 28 -0.55 0.83 7.88
N GLY A 29 -0.35 -0.41 7.48
CA GLY A 29 -1.33 -1.21 6.76
C GLY A 29 -1.04 -1.32 5.26
N ALA A 30 -1.76 -2.23 4.61
CA ALA A 30 -1.55 -2.61 3.20
C ALA A 30 -1.70 -1.46 2.19
N THR A 31 -2.37 -0.39 2.58
CA THR A 31 -2.64 0.77 1.70
C THR A 31 -1.63 1.90 1.82
N THR A 32 -0.73 1.84 2.81
CA THR A 32 0.31 2.84 3.03
C THR A 32 1.67 2.37 2.53
N SER A 33 2.56 3.30 2.27
CA SER A 33 3.94 2.99 1.91
C SER A 33 4.90 4.02 2.48
N PRO A 34 6.16 3.65 2.74
CA PRO A 34 7.18 4.59 3.21
C PRO A 34 7.33 5.82 2.29
N ALA A 35 7.18 5.60 0.98
CA ALA A 35 7.27 6.68 0.00
C ALA A 35 6.09 7.66 0.09
N HIS A 36 4.88 7.17 0.38
CA HIS A 36 3.72 8.03 0.60
C HIS A 36 3.89 8.84 1.90
N THR A 37 4.29 8.18 2.97
CA THR A 37 4.58 8.82 4.26
C THR A 37 5.62 9.93 4.08
N ALA A 38 6.74 9.65 3.41
CA ALA A 38 7.80 10.61 3.20
C ALA A 38 7.42 11.83 2.35
N VAL A 39 6.56 11.65 1.33
CA VAL A 39 6.25 12.71 0.35
C VAL A 39 5.04 13.55 0.74
N LYS A 40 4.04 12.93 1.36
CA LYS A 40 2.75 13.57 1.61
C LYS A 40 2.49 13.91 3.08
N ILE A 41 2.98 13.07 3.98
CA ILE A 41 2.61 13.12 5.39
C ILE A 41 3.68 13.83 6.21
N ASP A 42 4.89 13.34 6.20
CA ASP A 42 6.01 13.93 6.96
C ASP A 42 6.22 15.45 6.74
N PRO A 43 6.00 16.03 5.53
CA PRO A 43 6.07 17.48 5.35
C PRO A 43 4.92 18.26 5.99
N ALA A 44 3.81 17.62 6.31
CA ALA A 44 2.63 18.27 6.89
C ALA A 44 2.72 18.40 8.41
N ILE A 45 3.65 17.70 9.05
CA ILE A 45 3.83 17.67 10.49
C ILE A 45 5.29 17.95 10.87
N SER A 46 5.52 18.98 11.67
CA SER A 46 6.84 19.34 12.17
C SER A 46 7.01 19.02 13.66
N VAL A 47 5.92 19.07 14.41
CA VAL A 47 5.90 18.95 15.88
C VAL A 47 6.13 17.51 16.33
N ALA A 48 5.55 16.52 15.64
CA ALA A 48 5.62 15.12 16.01
C ALA A 48 6.35 14.27 14.96
N PRO A 49 7.07 13.20 15.35
CA PRO A 49 7.63 12.27 14.39
C PRO A 49 6.55 11.39 13.78
N VAL A 50 6.61 11.22 12.44
CA VAL A 50 5.74 10.31 11.69
C VAL A 50 6.53 9.04 11.37
N ILE A 51 5.97 7.88 11.70
CA ILE A 51 6.65 6.60 11.55
C ILE A 51 5.80 5.65 10.73
N HIS A 52 6.35 5.17 9.63
CA HIS A 52 5.71 4.13 8.84
C HIS A 52 5.97 2.76 9.45
N VAL A 53 4.88 2.04 9.74
CA VAL A 53 4.92 0.68 10.29
C VAL A 53 4.28 -0.27 9.28
N LEU A 54 5.01 -1.28 8.84
CA LEU A 54 4.56 -2.19 7.79
C LEU A 54 3.34 -3.00 8.21
N ASP A 55 3.36 -3.51 9.43
CA ASP A 55 2.32 -4.35 10.01
C ASP A 55 2.21 -4.14 11.53
N ALA A 56 1.12 -4.63 12.11
CA ALA A 56 0.84 -4.48 13.54
C ALA A 56 1.87 -5.17 14.45
N SER A 57 2.50 -6.24 13.99
CA SER A 57 3.50 -6.98 14.78
C SER A 57 4.76 -6.14 15.02
N ARG A 58 5.12 -5.30 14.05
CA ARG A 58 6.26 -4.37 14.15
C ARG A 58 5.95 -3.13 14.99
N ALA A 59 4.68 -2.81 15.21
CA ALA A 59 4.28 -1.65 15.99
C ALA A 59 4.79 -1.71 17.43
N VAL A 60 4.79 -2.89 18.04
CA VAL A 60 5.27 -3.09 19.42
C VAL A 60 6.74 -2.67 19.56
N GLY A 61 7.60 -3.09 18.64
CA GLY A 61 9.02 -2.72 18.65
C GLY A 61 9.28 -1.22 18.42
N VAL A 62 8.42 -0.58 17.61
CA VAL A 62 8.47 0.88 17.38
C VAL A 62 8.04 1.63 18.64
N VAL A 63 6.94 1.23 19.27
CA VAL A 63 6.44 1.83 20.51
C VAL A 63 7.47 1.71 21.63
N SER A 64 8.11 0.55 21.79
CA SER A 64 9.16 0.35 22.80
C SER A 64 10.33 1.32 22.63
N LYS A 65 10.73 1.61 21.37
CA LYS A 65 11.78 2.60 21.08
C LYS A 65 11.34 4.03 21.35
N LEU A 66 10.07 4.33 21.11
CA LEU A 66 9.49 5.67 21.33
C LEU A 66 9.24 5.98 22.82
N LEU A 67 9.07 4.95 23.63
CA LEU A 67 8.89 5.09 25.08
C LEU A 67 10.20 4.98 25.87
N GLY A 68 11.28 4.52 25.24
CA GLY A 68 12.59 4.37 25.86
C GLY A 68 13.43 5.66 25.80
N ASP A 69 14.57 5.63 26.50
CA ASP A 69 15.51 6.77 26.60
C ASP A 69 16.11 7.20 25.24
N GLY A 70 16.07 6.34 24.23
CA GLY A 70 16.56 6.62 22.87
C GLY A 70 15.53 7.25 21.93
N ARG A 71 14.40 7.76 22.43
CA ARG A 71 13.29 8.32 21.63
C ARG A 71 13.75 9.34 20.60
N ASP A 72 14.52 10.34 21.02
CA ASP A 72 14.88 11.46 20.16
C ASP A 72 15.87 11.04 19.06
N ALA A 73 16.83 10.17 19.40
CA ALA A 73 17.75 9.61 18.43
C ALA A 73 17.01 8.75 17.40
N TYR A 74 16.05 7.95 17.83
CA TYR A 74 15.22 7.15 16.95
C TYR A 74 14.33 8.01 16.03
N ALA A 75 13.69 9.04 16.57
CA ALA A 75 12.86 9.96 15.80
C ALA A 75 13.68 10.73 14.75
N THR A 76 14.89 11.17 15.11
CA THR A 76 15.81 11.82 14.17
C THR A 76 16.21 10.89 13.03
N GLY A 77 16.61 9.66 13.34
CA GLY A 77 16.94 8.66 12.32
C GLY A 77 15.80 8.36 11.36
N VAL A 78 14.57 8.25 11.86
CA VAL A 78 13.38 8.06 11.02
C VAL A 78 13.16 9.26 10.09
N ARG A 79 13.31 10.49 10.57
CA ARG A 79 13.18 11.71 9.74
C ARG A 79 14.24 11.76 8.63
N GLU A 80 15.48 11.41 8.95
CA GLU A 80 16.55 11.33 7.95
C GLU A 80 16.25 10.30 6.86
N ASP A 81 15.75 9.13 7.24
CA ASP A 81 15.38 8.08 6.29
C ASP A 81 14.19 8.49 5.39
N LEU A 82 13.19 9.16 5.96
CA LEU A 82 12.08 9.73 5.20
C LEU A 82 12.56 10.83 4.23
N ALA A 83 13.50 11.66 4.64
CA ALA A 83 14.10 12.68 3.77
C ALA A 83 14.83 12.04 2.56
N LYS A 84 15.66 11.02 2.80
CA LYS A 84 16.33 10.25 1.72
C LYS A 84 15.33 9.62 0.73
N ILE A 85 14.23 9.05 1.26
CA ILE A 85 13.15 8.48 0.42
C ILE A 85 12.49 9.57 -0.42
N ARG A 86 12.23 10.73 0.16
CA ARG A 86 11.65 11.90 -0.51
C ARG A 86 12.51 12.38 -1.67
N GLU A 87 13.79 12.57 -1.43
CA GLU A 87 14.75 13.00 -2.45
C GLU A 87 14.81 12.02 -3.63
N ARG A 88 14.93 10.71 -3.36
CA ARG A 88 14.92 9.68 -4.41
C ARG A 88 13.63 9.70 -5.23
N ARG A 89 12.49 9.94 -4.58
CA ARG A 89 11.20 10.02 -5.29
C ARG A 89 11.08 11.27 -6.14
N LEU A 90 11.55 12.41 -5.67
CA LEU A 90 11.55 13.66 -6.43
C LEU A 90 12.47 13.55 -7.64
N ALA A 91 13.68 13.02 -7.47
CA ALA A 91 14.61 12.77 -8.56
C ALA A 91 14.04 11.81 -9.62
N ALA A 92 13.45 10.70 -9.18
CA ALA A 92 12.82 9.73 -10.10
C ALA A 92 11.61 10.31 -10.84
N ARG A 93 10.89 11.27 -10.24
CA ARG A 93 9.75 11.94 -10.87
C ARG A 93 10.20 12.95 -11.93
N SER A 94 11.27 13.67 -11.67
CA SER A 94 11.83 14.65 -12.63
C SER A 94 12.40 13.96 -13.87
N ASN A 95 13.00 12.78 -13.71
CA ASN A 95 13.63 12.04 -14.81
C ASN A 95 12.64 11.19 -15.63
N LYS A 96 11.38 11.09 -15.20
CA LYS A 96 10.38 10.30 -15.94
C LYS A 96 9.84 11.08 -17.13
N ALA A 97 10.38 10.80 -18.32
CA ALA A 97 9.84 11.31 -19.57
C ALA A 97 8.36 10.88 -19.73
N ARG A 98 7.47 11.84 -19.83
CA ARG A 98 6.05 11.58 -20.08
C ARG A 98 5.80 11.69 -21.58
N LEU A 99 5.29 10.63 -22.17
CA LEU A 99 4.85 10.65 -23.55
C LEU A 99 3.56 11.47 -23.67
N PRO A 100 3.40 12.31 -24.69
CA PRO A 100 2.11 12.91 -25.04
C PRO A 100 1.06 11.82 -25.26
N LEU A 101 -0.20 12.12 -24.96
CA LEU A 101 -1.30 11.15 -25.03
C LEU A 101 -1.42 10.49 -26.41
N GLU A 102 -1.23 11.25 -27.49
CA GLU A 102 -1.25 10.74 -28.87
C GLU A 102 -0.17 9.67 -29.10
N LYS A 103 1.08 9.95 -28.68
CA LYS A 103 2.18 8.97 -28.76
C LYS A 103 1.98 7.76 -27.86
N ALA A 104 1.30 7.92 -26.73
CA ALA A 104 0.98 6.81 -25.84
C ALA A 104 -0.14 5.93 -26.39
N ARG A 105 -1.06 6.48 -27.19
CA ARG A 105 -2.14 5.74 -27.85
C ARG A 105 -1.72 5.06 -29.16
N ALA A 106 -0.74 5.60 -29.87
CA ALA A 106 -0.27 5.05 -31.14
C ALA A 106 0.10 3.54 -31.09
N PRO A 107 0.80 3.02 -30.03
CA PRO A 107 1.09 1.60 -29.90
C PRO A 107 -0.04 0.84 -29.16
N ALA A 108 -1.26 1.39 -29.09
CA ALA A 108 -2.36 0.69 -28.44
C ALA A 108 -2.65 -0.63 -29.18
N TRP A 109 -2.72 -1.71 -28.43
CA TRP A 109 -3.07 -2.99 -29.02
C TRP A 109 -4.51 -2.95 -29.55
N ASP A 110 -4.66 -3.27 -30.83
CA ASP A 110 -5.98 -3.39 -31.47
C ASP A 110 -6.64 -4.70 -31.01
N CYS A 111 -7.54 -4.57 -30.04
CA CYS A 111 -8.28 -5.70 -29.52
C CYS A 111 -9.52 -5.99 -30.37
N HIS A 112 -9.46 -7.02 -31.19
CA HIS A 112 -10.61 -7.49 -31.94
C HIS A 112 -11.60 -8.24 -31.05
N TRP A 113 -12.33 -7.51 -30.23
CA TRP A 113 -13.31 -8.08 -29.29
C TRP A 113 -14.42 -8.88 -29.97
N SER A 114 -14.76 -8.55 -31.23
CA SER A 114 -15.73 -9.28 -32.04
C SER A 114 -15.26 -10.68 -32.44
N ALA A 115 -13.95 -10.89 -32.51
CA ALA A 115 -13.34 -12.18 -32.87
C ALA A 115 -12.95 -13.01 -31.63
N SER A 116 -12.94 -12.40 -30.44
CA SER A 116 -12.54 -13.05 -29.19
C SER A 116 -13.78 -13.45 -28.38
N SER A 117 -14.03 -14.74 -28.26
CA SER A 117 -15.06 -15.27 -27.36
C SER A 117 -14.39 -15.81 -26.10
N PRO A 118 -14.60 -15.19 -24.92
CA PRO A 118 -14.04 -15.71 -23.68
C PRO A 118 -14.65 -17.10 -23.37
N PRO A 119 -13.89 -18.00 -22.74
CA PRO A 119 -14.41 -19.30 -22.34
C PRO A 119 -15.58 -19.12 -21.37
N LYS A 120 -16.67 -19.83 -21.63
CA LYS A 120 -17.85 -19.78 -20.80
C LYS A 120 -17.56 -20.44 -19.45
N PRO A 121 -17.76 -19.75 -18.31
CA PRO A 121 -17.59 -20.36 -16.99
C PRO A 121 -18.55 -21.54 -16.80
N ALA A 122 -18.13 -22.55 -16.05
CA ALA A 122 -18.98 -23.69 -15.72
C ALA A 122 -20.20 -23.28 -14.87
N LEU A 123 -20.06 -22.24 -14.05
CA LEU A 123 -21.12 -21.65 -13.22
C LEU A 123 -21.33 -20.21 -13.65
N LEU A 124 -22.51 -19.90 -14.21
CA LEU A 124 -22.87 -18.58 -14.76
C LEU A 124 -23.62 -17.67 -13.77
N ALA A 125 -24.03 -18.20 -12.62
CA ALA A 125 -24.81 -17.47 -11.63
C ALA A 125 -24.34 -17.80 -10.21
N PRO A 126 -24.67 -16.97 -9.22
CA PRO A 126 -24.47 -17.31 -7.82
C PRO A 126 -25.18 -18.62 -7.52
N THR A 127 -24.45 -19.63 -7.05
CA THR A 127 -25.02 -20.93 -6.69
C THR A 127 -24.98 -21.09 -5.18
N THR A 128 -26.13 -21.36 -4.58
CA THR A 128 -26.22 -21.67 -3.15
C THR A 128 -25.93 -23.14 -2.96
N PHE A 129 -24.90 -23.48 -2.19
CA PHE A 129 -24.62 -24.87 -1.84
C PHE A 129 -25.40 -25.21 -0.57
N SER A 130 -26.29 -26.22 -0.68
CA SER A 130 -26.96 -26.77 0.50
C SER A 130 -25.95 -27.57 1.35
N PRO A 131 -25.96 -27.46 2.68
CA PRO A 131 -25.05 -28.23 3.53
C PRO A 131 -25.27 -29.75 3.43
N SER A 132 -26.40 -30.20 2.87
CA SER A 132 -26.69 -31.61 2.60
C SER A 132 -26.14 -32.11 1.25
N ALA A 133 -25.64 -31.23 0.37
CA ALA A 133 -25.00 -31.63 -0.88
C ALA A 133 -23.57 -32.13 -0.58
N PRO A 134 -23.12 -33.21 -1.23
CA PRO A 134 -21.73 -33.65 -1.06
C PRO A 134 -20.79 -32.49 -1.44
N PRO A 135 -19.74 -32.23 -0.64
CA PRO A 135 -18.86 -31.12 -0.89
C PRO A 135 -18.18 -31.29 -2.25
N LEU A 136 -18.30 -30.30 -3.10
CA LEU A 136 -17.65 -30.22 -4.41
C LEU A 136 -16.12 -30.44 -4.33
N LEU A 137 -15.54 -30.24 -3.15
CA LEU A 137 -14.15 -30.54 -2.81
C LEU A 137 -13.75 -32.02 -3.02
N ALA A 138 -14.71 -32.96 -2.98
CA ALA A 138 -14.45 -34.36 -3.27
C ALA A 138 -14.16 -34.63 -4.75
N SER A 139 -14.47 -33.70 -5.63
CA SER A 139 -14.30 -33.82 -7.09
C SER A 139 -13.08 -33.05 -7.63
N ILE A 140 -12.32 -32.37 -6.77
CA ILE A 140 -11.08 -31.74 -7.18
C ILE A 140 -9.98 -32.80 -7.15
N PRO A 141 -9.43 -33.24 -8.29
CA PRO A 141 -8.31 -34.16 -8.29
C PRO A 141 -7.15 -33.48 -7.56
N SER A 142 -6.58 -34.18 -6.59
CA SER A 142 -5.38 -33.72 -5.89
C SER A 142 -4.29 -33.40 -6.91
N PRO A 143 -3.62 -32.24 -6.83
CA PRO A 143 -2.51 -31.97 -7.71
C PRO A 143 -1.45 -33.07 -7.53
N PRO A 144 -0.77 -33.52 -8.59
CA PRO A 144 0.27 -34.54 -8.48
C PRO A 144 1.33 -34.01 -7.51
N LEU A 145 1.67 -34.85 -6.54
CA LEU A 145 2.78 -34.62 -5.63
C LEU A 145 4.04 -34.45 -6.47
N LEU A 146 4.61 -33.25 -6.49
CA LEU A 146 5.93 -33.02 -7.05
C LEU A 146 6.92 -33.87 -6.24
N SER A 147 7.45 -34.92 -6.86
CA SER A 147 8.54 -35.71 -6.28
C SER A 147 9.74 -34.79 -6.06
N PRO A 148 10.36 -34.81 -4.88
CA PRO A 148 11.59 -34.05 -4.67
C PRO A 148 12.68 -34.62 -5.58
N CYS A 149 13.31 -33.74 -6.36
CA CYS A 149 14.61 -34.04 -6.99
C CYS A 149 15.70 -34.08 -5.96
#